data_725904efa7852708d9f9b37adf66db5a
#
_entry.id   725904efa7852708d9f9b37adf66db5a
#
_cell.length_a   1.000
_cell.length_b   1.000
_cell.length_c   1.000
_cell.angle_alpha   90.00
_cell.angle_beta   90.00
_cell.angle_gamma   90.00
#
_symmetry.space_group_name_H-M   'P 1'
#
loop_
_entity.id
_entity.type
_entity.pdbx_description
1 polymer ?
#
loop_
_entity_poly.entity_id
_entity_poly.type
_entity_poly.pdbx_seq_one_letter_code
_entity_poly.pdbx_strand_id
1 'polypeptide(L)'
;MKPMPRFSIAVVTVGICFLVFCGQTRNDVVAAQEGKPVMMYRFYTGKDGLSHVEKIEVKNFDQNNVANLMETTTGATLRRSKADAPGADFGAFHPGPRRQYIFDLAGHEEVEFSGGERITLNPGDIELIEDLAPTKGHRNRNLGPEDRLVLWVPIADQTVVRDSISK
;
A
#
# COMPACT_ATOMS: atom_id res chain seq x y z
N MET A 1 0.37 71.01 53.56
CA MET A 1 0.43 69.54 53.52
C MET A 1 -0.20 69.09 52.21
N LYS A 2 0.61 68.60 51.29
CA LYS A 2 0.12 68.04 50.01
C LYS A 2 -0.10 66.53 50.18
N PRO A 3 -1.19 65.95 49.67
CA PRO A 3 -1.39 64.51 49.69
C PRO A 3 -0.55 63.80 48.65
N MET A 4 0.12 62.69 49.05
CA MET A 4 0.85 61.79 48.19
C MET A 4 -0.07 60.96 47.27
N PRO A 5 0.35 60.71 46.04
CA PRO A 5 -0.41 59.79 45.17
C PRO A 5 -0.18 58.33 45.54
N ARG A 6 -1.30 57.59 45.61
CA ARG A 6 -1.30 56.13 45.75
C ARG A 6 -0.98 55.49 44.41
N PHE A 7 0.15 54.78 44.32
CA PHE A 7 0.47 53.90 43.22
C PHE A 7 -0.26 52.58 43.38
N SER A 8 -1.18 52.27 42.47
CA SER A 8 -1.79 50.95 42.33
C SER A 8 -0.90 50.09 41.46
N ILE A 9 -0.34 49.03 42.06
CA ILE A 9 0.42 47.99 41.35
C ILE A 9 -0.60 47.03 40.71
N ALA A 10 -0.73 47.08 39.39
CA ALA A 10 -1.47 46.09 38.62
C ALA A 10 -0.58 44.84 38.47
N VAL A 11 -0.96 43.74 39.13
CA VAL A 11 -0.34 42.45 38.92
C VAL A 11 -0.90 41.87 37.62
N VAL A 12 -0.09 41.85 36.59
CA VAL A 12 -0.40 41.17 35.34
C VAL A 12 0.00 39.70 35.50
N THR A 13 -0.99 38.84 35.72
CA THR A 13 -0.80 37.40 35.73
C THR A 13 -0.70 36.93 34.27
N VAL A 14 0.50 36.65 33.78
CA VAL A 14 0.70 36.02 32.48
C VAL A 14 0.43 34.51 32.65
N GLY A 15 -0.76 34.10 32.21
CA GLY A 15 -1.12 32.69 32.12
C GLY A 15 -0.37 32.04 30.99
N ILE A 16 0.64 31.24 31.32
CA ILE A 16 1.32 30.37 30.33
C ILE A 16 0.41 29.17 30.06
N CYS A 17 -0.38 29.22 28.98
CA CYS A 17 -1.04 28.04 28.45
C CYS A 17 0.00 27.11 27.86
N PHE A 18 0.38 26.09 28.61
CA PHE A 18 1.05 24.90 28.07
C PHE A 18 0.06 24.15 27.18
N LEU A 19 0.11 24.42 25.87
CA LEU A 19 -0.49 23.52 24.90
C LEU A 19 0.34 22.23 24.89
N VAL A 20 -0.10 21.25 25.69
CA VAL A 20 0.37 19.87 25.53
C VAL A 20 -0.13 19.39 24.18
N PHE A 21 0.71 19.51 23.15
CA PHE A 21 0.55 18.77 21.91
C PHE A 21 0.71 17.28 22.24
N CYS A 22 -0.40 16.65 22.61
CA CYS A 22 -0.49 15.20 22.65
C CYS A 22 -0.40 14.75 21.19
N GLY A 23 0.83 14.48 20.73
CA GLY A 23 1.08 13.81 19.46
C GLY A 23 0.38 12.45 19.52
N GLN A 24 -0.84 12.39 19.00
CA GLN A 24 -1.44 11.12 18.65
C GLN A 24 -0.58 10.54 17.53
N THR A 25 0.35 9.66 17.91
CA THR A 25 0.85 8.67 16.98
C THR A 25 -0.38 7.87 16.55
N ARG A 26 -0.93 8.21 15.40
CA ARG A 26 -1.89 7.35 14.72
C ARG A 26 -1.15 6.07 14.41
N ASN A 27 -1.29 5.09 15.28
CA ASN A 27 -1.19 3.72 14.84
C ASN A 27 -2.36 3.52 13.89
N ASP A 28 -2.15 3.78 12.63
CA ASP A 28 -3.04 3.35 11.57
C ASP A 28 -2.94 1.82 11.50
N VAL A 29 -3.48 1.17 12.56
CA VAL A 29 -3.90 -0.21 12.45
C VAL A 29 -4.94 -0.18 11.36
N VAL A 30 -4.65 -0.84 10.25
CA VAL A 30 -5.62 -1.13 9.20
C VAL A 30 -6.73 -1.95 9.88
N ALA A 31 -7.67 -1.25 10.49
CA ALA A 31 -8.88 -1.85 10.99
C ALA A 31 -9.59 -2.36 9.73
N ALA A 32 -9.67 -3.67 9.60
CA ALA A 32 -10.57 -4.28 8.63
C ALA A 32 -11.93 -3.62 8.84
N GLN A 33 -12.34 -2.77 7.89
CA GLN A 33 -13.56 -1.99 8.05
C GLN A 33 -14.72 -2.96 7.90
N GLU A 34 -15.39 -3.26 9.01
CA GLU A 34 -16.58 -4.10 9.00
C GLU A 34 -17.51 -3.68 7.86
N GLY A 35 -17.84 -4.63 6.99
CA GLY A 35 -18.78 -4.45 5.89
C GLY A 35 -18.26 -3.85 4.59
N LYS A 36 -16.98 -3.52 4.47
CA LYS A 36 -16.41 -3.12 3.16
C LYS A 36 -15.79 -4.31 2.44
N PRO A 37 -15.96 -4.42 1.10
CA PRO A 37 -15.30 -5.45 0.32
C PRO A 37 -13.77 -5.38 0.49
N VAL A 38 -13.15 -6.53 0.69
CA VAL A 38 -11.70 -6.64 0.62
C VAL A 38 -11.30 -6.68 -0.84
N MET A 39 -10.51 -5.71 -1.27
CA MET A 39 -10.07 -5.59 -2.66
C MET A 39 -8.60 -5.96 -2.79
N MET A 40 -8.22 -6.52 -3.94
CA MET A 40 -6.82 -6.71 -4.32
C MET A 40 -6.57 -6.23 -5.74
N TYR A 41 -5.32 -5.93 -6.05
CA TYR A 41 -4.87 -5.60 -7.40
C TYR A 41 -4.40 -6.86 -8.10
N ARG A 42 -4.96 -7.17 -9.27
CA ARG A 42 -4.48 -8.23 -10.14
C ARG A 42 -3.70 -7.63 -11.30
N PHE A 43 -2.44 -8.04 -11.44
CA PHE A 43 -1.59 -7.72 -12.58
C PHE A 43 -1.71 -8.86 -13.59
N TYR A 44 -2.09 -8.57 -14.81
CA TYR A 44 -2.37 -9.62 -15.79
C TYR A 44 -1.92 -9.23 -17.20
N THR A 45 -1.71 -10.21 -18.05
CA THR A 45 -1.43 -10.00 -19.47
C THR A 45 -2.73 -9.92 -20.25
N GLY A 46 -2.97 -8.77 -20.86
CA GLY A 46 -4.13 -8.55 -21.72
C GLY A 46 -4.05 -9.30 -23.07
N LYS A 47 -5.14 -9.26 -23.83
CA LYS A 47 -5.19 -9.84 -25.20
C LYS A 47 -4.25 -9.16 -26.17
N ASP A 48 -3.85 -7.93 -25.90
CA ASP A 48 -2.87 -7.13 -26.63
C ASP A 48 -1.41 -7.51 -26.32
N GLY A 49 -1.21 -8.45 -25.37
CA GLY A 49 0.13 -8.87 -24.92
C GLY A 49 0.81 -7.91 -23.94
N LEU A 50 0.12 -6.86 -23.52
CA LEU A 50 0.62 -5.90 -22.54
C LEU A 50 0.19 -6.27 -21.12
N SER A 51 0.90 -5.73 -20.15
CA SER A 51 0.53 -5.84 -18.74
C SER A 51 -0.49 -4.77 -18.37
N HIS A 52 -1.51 -5.18 -17.66
CA HIS A 52 -2.61 -4.38 -17.16
C HIS A 52 -2.87 -4.65 -15.70
N VAL A 53 -3.66 -3.79 -15.07
CA VAL A 53 -4.11 -3.96 -13.69
C VAL A 53 -5.62 -3.84 -13.59
N GLU A 54 -6.20 -4.64 -12.71
CA GLU A 54 -7.60 -4.53 -12.30
C GLU A 54 -7.73 -4.66 -10.79
N LYS A 55 -8.80 -4.07 -10.23
CA LYS A 55 -9.18 -4.33 -8.84
C LYS A 55 -10.22 -5.44 -8.82
N ILE A 56 -9.93 -6.50 -8.09
CA ILE A 56 -10.84 -7.63 -7.90
C ILE A 56 -11.22 -7.74 -6.43
N GLU A 57 -12.47 -8.12 -6.19
CA GLU A 57 -12.97 -8.35 -4.85
C GLU A 57 -12.60 -9.75 -4.37
N VAL A 58 -12.04 -9.83 -3.15
CA VAL A 58 -11.88 -11.12 -2.47
C VAL A 58 -13.25 -11.58 -2.02
N LYS A 59 -13.74 -12.63 -2.67
CA LYS A 59 -15.05 -13.26 -2.39
C LYS A 59 -14.88 -14.52 -1.57
N ASN A 60 -16.02 -15.09 -1.17
CA ASN A 60 -16.08 -16.38 -0.48
C ASN A 60 -15.49 -16.35 0.95
N PHE A 61 -15.74 -15.27 1.68
CA PHE A 61 -15.58 -15.31 3.12
C PHE A 61 -16.58 -16.30 3.73
N ASP A 62 -16.09 -17.21 4.55
CA ASP A 62 -16.93 -18.14 5.28
C ASP A 62 -17.65 -17.47 6.47
N GLN A 63 -18.45 -18.25 7.20
CA GLN A 63 -19.16 -17.77 8.39
C GLN A 63 -18.25 -17.28 9.53
N ASN A 64 -16.95 -17.57 9.48
CA ASN A 64 -15.95 -17.11 10.43
C ASN A 64 -15.14 -15.92 9.89
N ASN A 65 -15.57 -15.31 8.78
CA ASN A 65 -14.85 -14.26 8.07
C ASN A 65 -13.45 -14.69 7.57
N VAL A 66 -13.31 -15.92 7.12
CA VAL A 66 -12.08 -16.45 6.54
C VAL A 66 -12.27 -16.70 5.04
N ALA A 67 -11.40 -16.11 4.22
CA ALA A 67 -11.33 -16.37 2.79
C ALA A 67 -10.02 -17.06 2.44
N ASN A 68 -10.09 -18.15 1.70
CA ASN A 68 -8.92 -18.81 1.16
C ASN A 68 -8.49 -18.09 -0.14
N LEU A 69 -7.39 -17.35 -0.08
CA LEU A 69 -6.81 -16.67 -1.25
C LEU A 69 -5.97 -17.61 -2.11
N MET A 70 -5.46 -18.68 -1.52
CA MET A 70 -4.46 -19.55 -2.12
C MET A 70 -4.80 -21.00 -1.91
N GLU A 71 -4.58 -21.80 -2.93
CA GLU A 71 -4.73 -23.24 -2.84
C GLU A 71 -3.50 -23.87 -2.17
N THR A 72 -2.31 -23.59 -2.69
CA THR A 72 -1.04 -24.09 -2.14
C THR A 72 0.06 -23.09 -2.40
N THR A 73 0.91 -22.87 -1.39
CA THR A 73 2.08 -21.98 -1.50
C THR A 73 3.36 -22.78 -1.40
N THR A 74 4.44 -22.27 -2.00
CA THR A 74 5.79 -22.88 -1.91
C THR A 74 6.66 -22.19 -0.86
N GLY A 75 6.07 -21.33 -0.03
CA GLY A 75 6.74 -20.61 1.03
C GLY A 75 6.37 -19.14 1.07
N ALA A 76 7.12 -18.36 1.83
CA ALA A 76 6.96 -16.92 1.91
C ALA A 76 8.32 -16.24 2.05
N THR A 77 8.50 -15.07 1.45
CA THR A 77 9.74 -14.29 1.53
C THR A 77 9.43 -12.87 1.93
N LEU A 78 10.01 -12.43 3.03
CA LEU A 78 9.96 -11.03 3.44
C LEU A 78 11.07 -10.26 2.71
N ARG A 79 10.70 -9.22 1.98
CA ARG A 79 11.64 -8.37 1.24
C ARG A 79 11.53 -6.93 1.72
N ARG A 80 12.70 -6.32 1.93
CA ARG A 80 12.83 -4.88 2.14
C ARG A 80 13.51 -4.26 0.93
N SER A 81 12.96 -3.18 0.40
CA SER A 81 13.53 -2.37 -0.66
C SER A 81 13.66 -0.93 -0.16
N LYS A 82 14.79 -0.30 -0.44
CA LYS A 82 14.98 1.10 -0.07
C LYS A 82 14.04 2.01 -0.84
N ALA A 83 13.64 3.10 -0.20
CA ALA A 83 12.99 4.20 -0.90
C ALA A 83 13.90 4.74 -2.01
N ASP A 84 13.31 5.08 -3.14
CA ASP A 84 14.01 5.76 -4.22
C ASP A 84 14.22 7.24 -3.88
N ALA A 85 15.19 7.87 -4.52
CA ALA A 85 15.39 9.30 -4.36
C ALA A 85 14.14 10.07 -4.83
N PRO A 86 13.80 11.21 -4.19
CA PRO A 86 12.70 12.04 -4.66
C PRO A 86 12.87 12.40 -6.14
N GLY A 87 11.84 12.11 -6.94
CA GLY A 87 11.86 12.36 -8.39
C GLY A 87 12.62 11.32 -9.20
N ALA A 88 13.03 10.19 -8.61
CA ALA A 88 13.61 9.09 -9.37
C ALA A 88 12.67 8.59 -10.47
N ASP A 89 13.26 8.24 -11.60
CA ASP A 89 12.53 7.61 -12.68
C ASP A 89 12.12 6.18 -12.33
N PHE A 90 11.14 5.66 -13.06
CA PHE A 90 10.82 4.24 -12.99
C PHE A 90 11.99 3.38 -13.47
N GLY A 91 12.12 2.20 -12.92
CA GLY A 91 12.98 1.15 -13.46
C GLY A 91 12.58 0.73 -14.88
N ALA A 92 13.28 -0.28 -15.41
CA ALA A 92 12.90 -0.88 -16.68
C ALA A 92 11.61 -1.69 -16.55
N PHE A 93 10.83 -1.78 -17.64
CA PHE A 93 9.71 -2.71 -17.71
C PHE A 93 10.19 -4.16 -17.56
N HIS A 94 9.47 -4.94 -16.76
CA HIS A 94 9.72 -6.37 -16.54
C HIS A 94 8.42 -7.11 -16.26
N PRO A 95 8.26 -8.36 -16.71
CA PRO A 95 7.13 -9.19 -16.31
C PRO A 95 7.26 -9.64 -14.87
N GLY A 96 6.17 -10.06 -14.28
CA GLY A 96 6.20 -10.80 -13.02
C GLY A 96 7.12 -12.03 -13.12
N PRO A 97 7.94 -12.31 -12.10
CA PRO A 97 8.87 -13.45 -12.16
C PRO A 97 8.16 -14.80 -12.06
N ARG A 98 6.98 -14.82 -11.45
CA ARG A 98 6.14 -16.00 -11.22
C ARG A 98 4.76 -15.56 -10.73
N ARG A 99 3.79 -16.46 -10.77
CA ARG A 99 2.48 -16.27 -10.16
C ARG A 99 2.64 -16.27 -8.64
N GLN A 100 2.22 -15.16 -7.99
CA GLN A 100 2.42 -14.97 -6.56
C GLN A 100 1.48 -13.90 -6.02
N TYR A 101 1.22 -13.96 -4.72
CA TYR A 101 0.69 -12.82 -3.98
C TYR A 101 1.83 -11.98 -3.42
N ILE A 102 1.59 -10.66 -3.32
CA ILE A 102 2.43 -9.73 -2.59
C ILE A 102 1.52 -8.97 -1.62
N PHE A 103 1.95 -8.87 -0.37
CA PHE A 103 1.28 -8.11 0.67
C PHE A 103 2.15 -6.92 1.04
N ASP A 104 1.65 -5.71 0.88
CA ASP A 104 2.33 -4.49 1.25
C ASP A 104 2.21 -4.25 2.75
N LEU A 105 3.34 -4.24 3.46
CA LEU A 105 3.39 -4.12 4.91
C LEU A 105 3.83 -2.73 5.37
N ALA A 106 4.71 -2.07 4.62
CA ALA A 106 5.18 -0.71 4.89
C ALA A 106 5.75 -0.05 3.63
N GLY A 107 5.84 1.28 3.65
CA GLY A 107 6.27 2.08 2.51
C GLY A 107 5.21 2.14 1.41
N HIS A 108 5.57 2.79 0.30
CA HIS A 108 4.67 3.00 -0.83
C HIS A 108 5.39 2.69 -2.14
N GLU A 109 4.66 2.23 -3.13
CA GLU A 109 5.19 1.97 -4.47
C GLU A 109 4.25 2.56 -5.53
N GLU A 110 4.83 3.17 -6.56
CA GLU A 110 4.11 3.51 -7.78
C GLU A 110 4.46 2.50 -8.86
N VAL A 111 3.43 1.96 -9.51
CA VAL A 111 3.56 0.97 -10.58
C VAL A 111 2.95 1.52 -11.85
N GLU A 112 3.68 1.42 -12.96
CA GLU A 112 3.21 1.73 -14.30
C GLU A 112 3.19 0.47 -15.14
N PHE A 113 2.06 0.19 -15.75
CA PHE A 113 1.84 -0.98 -16.60
C PHE A 113 2.12 -0.66 -18.07
N SER A 114 2.59 -1.64 -18.83
CA SER A 114 2.84 -1.43 -20.26
C SER A 114 1.55 -1.17 -21.06
N GLY A 115 0.39 -1.48 -20.51
CA GLY A 115 -0.92 -1.10 -21.05
C GLY A 115 -1.28 0.38 -20.85
N GLY A 116 -0.51 1.10 -20.03
CA GLY A 116 -0.64 2.55 -19.80
C GLY A 116 -1.26 2.93 -18.46
N GLU A 117 -1.77 1.98 -17.69
CA GLU A 117 -2.33 2.26 -16.36
C GLU A 117 -1.23 2.55 -15.35
N ARG A 118 -1.57 3.30 -14.30
CA ARG A 118 -0.68 3.60 -13.19
C ARG A 118 -1.45 3.55 -11.88
N ILE A 119 -0.84 2.94 -10.87
CA ILE A 119 -1.40 2.84 -9.52
C ILE A 119 -0.36 3.19 -8.47
N THR A 120 -0.85 3.51 -7.27
CA THR A 120 -0.02 3.59 -6.07
C THR A 120 -0.45 2.50 -5.10
N LEU A 121 0.50 1.71 -4.64
CA LEU A 121 0.34 0.68 -3.63
C LEU A 121 0.72 1.24 -2.26
N ASN A 122 -0.06 0.88 -1.26
CA ASN A 122 0.05 1.38 0.11
C ASN A 122 0.09 0.20 1.08
N PRO A 123 0.57 0.39 2.32
CA PRO A 123 0.47 -0.63 3.35
C PRO A 123 -0.96 -1.15 3.50
N GLY A 124 -1.10 -2.48 3.46
CA GLY A 124 -2.39 -3.18 3.48
C GLY A 124 -2.95 -3.55 2.10
N ASP A 125 -2.38 -3.05 1.00
CA ASP A 125 -2.74 -3.50 -0.33
C ASP A 125 -2.24 -4.93 -0.58
N ILE A 126 -3.00 -5.66 -1.40
CA ILE A 126 -2.71 -7.02 -1.82
C ILE A 126 -2.59 -7.04 -3.34
N GLU A 127 -1.53 -7.66 -3.83
CA GLU A 127 -1.29 -7.83 -5.25
C GLU A 127 -1.35 -9.32 -5.62
N LEU A 128 -2.01 -9.65 -6.72
CA LEU A 128 -1.91 -10.95 -7.39
C LEU A 128 -1.15 -10.74 -8.71
N ILE A 129 0.05 -11.26 -8.79
CA ILE A 129 0.93 -11.13 -9.94
C ILE A 129 0.68 -12.28 -10.91
N GLU A 130 0.18 -11.95 -12.10
CA GLU A 130 -0.11 -12.89 -13.19
C GLU A 130 0.30 -12.34 -14.57
N ASP A 131 0.98 -11.21 -14.61
CA ASP A 131 1.54 -10.62 -15.84
C ASP A 131 2.90 -11.22 -16.18
N LEU A 132 2.94 -12.53 -16.39
CA LEU A 132 4.15 -13.30 -16.61
C LEU A 132 4.66 -13.17 -18.06
N ALA A 133 5.94 -13.50 -18.28
CA ALA A 133 6.49 -13.54 -19.64
C ALA A 133 5.57 -14.35 -20.59
N PRO A 134 5.41 -13.92 -21.87
CA PRO A 134 6.25 -12.97 -22.62
C PRO A 134 5.78 -11.51 -22.63
N THR A 135 4.89 -11.08 -21.73
CA THR A 135 4.46 -9.67 -21.70
C THR A 135 5.63 -8.71 -21.48
N LYS A 136 5.48 -7.45 -21.90
CA LYS A 136 6.41 -6.39 -21.56
C LYS A 136 6.45 -6.11 -20.05
N GLY A 137 5.34 -6.38 -19.36
CA GLY A 137 5.23 -6.28 -17.92
C GLY A 137 4.93 -4.87 -17.43
N HIS A 138 5.36 -4.63 -16.23
CA HIS A 138 5.21 -3.37 -15.50
C HIS A 138 6.59 -2.84 -15.09
N ARG A 139 6.61 -1.61 -14.58
CA ARG A 139 7.79 -1.00 -13.94
C ARG A 139 7.36 -0.25 -12.71
N ASN A 140 8.26 -0.12 -11.74
CA ASN A 140 7.93 0.42 -10.44
C ASN A 140 9.01 1.36 -9.91
N ARG A 141 8.63 2.15 -8.91
CA ARG A 141 9.53 2.93 -8.05
C ARG A 141 8.95 3.03 -6.65
N ASN A 142 9.80 2.97 -5.64
CA ASN A 142 9.39 3.16 -4.25
C ASN A 142 9.22 4.65 -3.95
N LEU A 143 8.14 5.01 -3.29
CA LEU A 143 7.79 6.39 -2.96
C LEU A 143 8.07 6.70 -1.50
N GLY A 144 8.32 7.99 -1.23
CA GLY A 144 8.45 8.52 0.12
C GLY A 144 9.80 8.21 0.78
N PRO A 145 9.95 8.60 2.07
CA PRO A 145 11.20 8.44 2.79
C PRO A 145 11.39 7.05 3.42
N GLU A 146 10.35 6.22 3.44
CA GLU A 146 10.35 4.93 4.14
C GLU A 146 10.69 3.80 3.19
N ASP A 147 11.48 2.83 3.69
CA ASP A 147 11.73 1.59 2.97
C ASP A 147 10.41 0.83 2.76
N ARG A 148 10.21 0.28 1.57
CA ARG A 148 9.09 -0.63 1.31
C ARG A 148 9.39 -2.01 1.90
N LEU A 149 8.44 -2.54 2.67
CA LEU A 149 8.48 -3.90 3.21
C LEU A 149 7.30 -4.69 2.65
N VAL A 150 7.57 -5.84 2.04
CA VAL A 150 6.55 -6.68 1.42
C VAL A 150 6.75 -8.15 1.76
N LEU A 151 5.65 -8.88 1.80
CA LEU A 151 5.66 -10.35 1.91
C LEU A 151 5.27 -10.96 0.57
N TRP A 152 6.19 -11.68 -0.04
CA TRP A 152 5.97 -12.45 -1.26
C TRP A 152 5.57 -13.87 -0.94
N VAL A 153 4.46 -14.32 -1.52
CA VAL A 153 3.91 -15.67 -1.31
C VAL A 153 3.69 -16.33 -2.67
N PRO A 154 4.68 -17.10 -3.17
CA PRO A 154 4.54 -17.80 -4.43
C PRO A 154 3.44 -18.86 -4.37
N ILE A 155 2.64 -18.93 -5.43
CA ILE A 155 1.60 -19.94 -5.62
C ILE A 155 2.24 -21.17 -6.25
N ALA A 156 1.90 -22.37 -5.77
CA ALA A 156 2.45 -23.61 -6.32
C ALA A 156 1.98 -23.86 -7.75
N ASP A 157 0.70 -23.63 -8.02
CA ASP A 157 0.15 -23.66 -9.37
C ASP A 157 0.51 -22.37 -10.11
N GLN A 158 1.36 -22.49 -11.13
CA GLN A 158 1.78 -21.39 -11.98
C GLN A 158 0.86 -21.20 -13.20
N THR A 159 -0.27 -21.91 -13.27
CA THR A 159 -1.27 -21.72 -14.33
C THR A 159 -1.97 -20.38 -14.14
N VAL A 160 -1.80 -19.51 -15.12
CA VAL A 160 -2.49 -18.22 -15.14
C VAL A 160 -3.93 -18.46 -15.59
N VAL A 161 -4.90 -18.07 -14.75
CA VAL A 161 -6.31 -18.14 -15.11
C VAL A 161 -6.59 -17.02 -16.13
N ARG A 162 -6.47 -17.36 -17.41
CA ARG A 162 -6.89 -16.48 -18.50
C ARG A 162 -8.43 -16.57 -18.59
N ASP A 163 -9.07 -15.41 -18.53
CA ASP A 163 -10.49 -15.23 -18.90
C ASP A 163 -11.60 -15.50 -17.87
N SER A 164 -11.35 -15.58 -16.59
CA SER A 164 -12.46 -15.70 -15.64
C SER A 164 -13.08 -14.37 -15.17
N ILE A 165 -12.59 -13.23 -15.64
CA ILE A 165 -13.08 -11.92 -15.19
C ILE A 165 -13.36 -11.01 -16.41
N SER A 166 -14.09 -11.52 -17.37
CA SER A 166 -14.73 -10.68 -18.37
C SER A 166 -16.25 -10.97 -18.34
N LYS A 167 -16.92 -10.41 -17.32
CA LYS A 167 -18.37 -10.09 -17.39
C LYS A 167 -18.73 -9.08 -16.31
#